data_2ff1be6768efc2b2f633e4af1125cbdf
#
_entry.id   2ff1be6768efc2b2f633e4af1125cbdf
#
_cell.length_a   1.000
_cell.length_b   1.000
_cell.length_c   1.000
_cell.angle_alpha   90.00
_cell.angle_beta   90.00
_cell.angle_gamma   90.00
#
_symmetry.space_group_name_H-M   'P 1'
#
loop_
_entity.id
_entity.type
_entity.pdbx_description
1 polymer ?
#
loop_
_entity_poly.entity_id
_entity_poly.type
_entity_poly.pdbx_seq_one_letter_code
_entity_poly.pdbx_strand_id
1 'polypeptide(L)'
;MFGLYAGVRPVKAYPNITNRLSNKLASNIDLVILRESTEGLFYTAAVHNRCPVDNNEEVQDIMRITRKTTEKLHDFAFKLARQRKSKGKLGKVTCVDKANVFRSQALFRKIFDERKENFKDIESEHCYVDAMALNLIRNPWEYDVMVMENMFGDILSVSYTHLTLPTKA
;
A
#
# COMPACT_ATOMS: atom_id res chain seq x y z
N MET A 1 -4.61 -11.12 -21.76
CA MET A 1 -4.84 -10.59 -20.41
C MET A 1 -3.64 -9.73 -20.02
N PHE A 2 -3.83 -8.46 -19.73
CA PHE A 2 -2.74 -7.59 -19.29
C PHE A 2 -2.30 -8.06 -17.91
N GLY A 3 -1.02 -8.38 -17.72
CA GLY A 3 -0.46 -8.82 -16.44
C GLY A 3 -0.30 -7.67 -15.44
N LEU A 4 -1.41 -7.00 -15.12
CA LEU A 4 -1.44 -5.86 -14.18
C LEU A 4 -1.29 -6.40 -12.76
N TYR A 5 -0.15 -6.12 -12.14
CA TYR A 5 0.19 -6.59 -10.80
C TYR A 5 0.17 -5.50 -9.72
N ALA A 6 0.11 -4.23 -10.13
CA ALA A 6 0.14 -3.08 -9.21
C ALA A 6 -0.92 -2.05 -9.58
N GLY A 7 -1.76 -1.72 -8.62
CA GLY A 7 -2.64 -0.56 -8.66
C GLY A 7 -1.91 0.66 -8.10
N VAL A 8 -1.77 1.72 -8.91
CA VAL A 8 -1.14 2.97 -8.51
C VAL A 8 -2.22 3.98 -8.14
N ARG A 9 -2.23 4.40 -6.89
CA ARG A 9 -3.23 5.32 -6.33
C ARG A 9 -2.55 6.60 -5.83
N PRO A 10 -2.43 7.63 -6.67
CA PRO A 10 -1.89 8.92 -6.22
C PRO A 10 -2.91 9.64 -5.35
N VAL A 11 -2.42 10.24 -4.29
CA VAL A 11 -3.19 11.06 -3.35
C VAL A 11 -2.48 12.39 -3.18
N LYS A 12 -3.17 13.48 -3.48
CA LYS A 12 -2.60 14.81 -3.42
C LYS A 12 -3.60 15.83 -2.89
N ALA A 13 -3.13 16.73 -2.04
CA ALA A 13 -3.88 17.92 -1.68
C ALA A 13 -3.84 18.92 -2.85
N TYR A 14 -4.99 19.49 -3.21
CA TYR A 14 -5.08 20.50 -4.27
C TYR A 14 -5.28 21.88 -3.67
N PRO A 15 -4.67 22.92 -4.22
CA PRO A 15 -4.95 24.30 -3.84
C PRO A 15 -6.44 24.62 -4.02
N ASN A 16 -6.99 25.41 -3.12
CA ASN A 16 -8.41 25.87 -3.15
C ASN A 16 -9.47 24.76 -2.90
N ILE A 17 -9.07 23.57 -2.49
CA ILE A 17 -9.99 22.54 -2.00
C ILE A 17 -9.89 22.49 -0.48
N THR A 18 -11.03 22.57 0.21
CA THR A 18 -11.07 22.43 1.66
C THR A 18 -10.57 21.06 2.06
N ASN A 19 -9.45 21.01 2.75
CA ASN A 19 -8.94 19.77 3.32
C ASN A 19 -9.76 19.44 4.59
N ARG A 20 -10.18 18.19 4.73
CA ARG A 20 -10.89 17.73 5.91
C ARG A 20 -10.01 17.58 7.14
N LEU A 21 -8.69 17.49 6.93
CA LEU A 21 -7.72 17.49 8.01
C LEU A 21 -7.46 18.92 8.46
N SER A 22 -7.63 19.19 9.74
CA SER A 22 -7.49 20.52 10.33
C SER A 22 -6.05 21.06 10.37
N ASN A 23 -5.06 20.20 10.19
CA ASN A 23 -3.66 20.55 10.25
C ASN A 23 -3.24 21.30 8.96
N LYS A 24 -2.54 22.44 9.12
CA LYS A 24 -2.01 23.24 8.00
C LYS A 24 -1.07 22.45 7.08
N LEU A 25 -0.34 21.48 7.61
CA LEU A 25 0.55 20.58 6.84
C LEU A 25 -0.20 19.67 5.89
N ALA A 26 -1.52 19.53 6.03
CA ALA A 26 -2.35 18.75 5.11
C ALA A 26 -2.28 19.26 3.65
N SER A 27 -1.92 20.52 3.43
CA SER A 27 -1.65 21.06 2.09
C SER A 27 -0.43 20.43 1.41
N ASN A 28 0.47 19.83 2.17
CA ASN A 28 1.70 19.19 1.68
C ASN A 28 1.51 17.72 1.31
N ILE A 29 0.30 17.18 1.44
CA ILE A 29 0.02 15.78 1.09
C ILE A 29 0.25 15.58 -0.40
N ASP A 30 1.21 14.71 -0.72
CA ASP A 30 1.50 14.23 -2.07
C ASP A 30 2.17 12.87 -1.96
N LEU A 31 1.36 11.82 -1.87
CA LEU A 31 1.83 10.45 -1.68
C LEU A 31 1.21 9.49 -2.72
N VAL A 32 1.75 8.30 -2.83
CA VAL A 32 1.25 7.25 -3.73
C VAL A 32 1.09 5.96 -2.95
N ILE A 33 -0.09 5.36 -3.03
CA ILE A 33 -0.35 4.02 -2.54
C ILE A 33 -0.19 3.03 -3.70
N LEU A 34 0.70 2.07 -3.53
CA LEU A 34 0.89 0.94 -4.44
C LEU A 34 0.20 -0.28 -3.84
N ARG A 35 -0.90 -0.68 -4.46
CA ARG A 35 -1.66 -1.86 -4.11
C ARG A 35 -1.23 -3.02 -4.98
N GLU A 36 -0.85 -4.16 -4.41
CA GLU A 36 -0.80 -5.42 -5.14
C GLU A 36 -2.22 -5.74 -5.67
N SER A 37 -2.36 -6.28 -6.87
CA SER A 37 -3.67 -6.41 -7.53
C SER A 37 -4.00 -7.83 -8.03
N THR A 38 -3.17 -8.83 -7.72
CA THR A 38 -3.31 -10.19 -8.27
C THR A 38 -3.36 -11.29 -7.22
N GLU A 39 -2.90 -11.02 -6.02
CA GLU A 39 -2.74 -11.96 -4.91
C GLU A 39 -3.37 -11.40 -3.62
N GLY A 40 -2.79 -11.71 -2.47
CA GLY A 40 -3.26 -11.26 -1.17
C GLY A 40 -4.46 -12.06 -0.67
N LEU A 41 -5.30 -11.41 0.12
CA LEU A 41 -6.50 -12.04 0.66
C LEU A 41 -7.62 -12.20 -0.39
N PHE A 42 -7.57 -11.45 -1.49
CA PHE A 42 -8.50 -11.61 -2.61
C PHE A 42 -8.20 -12.81 -3.52
N TYR A 43 -7.15 -13.57 -3.21
CA TYR A 43 -6.76 -14.73 -4.01
C TYR A 43 -7.86 -15.79 -4.11
N THR A 44 -8.59 -16.05 -3.02
CA THR A 44 -9.69 -17.01 -3.01
C THR A 44 -10.84 -16.55 -3.91
N ALA A 45 -11.20 -15.29 -3.85
CA ALA A 45 -12.27 -14.71 -4.68
C ALA A 45 -11.92 -14.67 -6.18
N ALA A 46 -10.64 -14.47 -6.51
CA ALA A 46 -10.18 -14.38 -7.90
C ALA A 46 -10.15 -15.73 -8.63
N VAL A 47 -10.19 -16.84 -7.90
CA VAL A 47 -10.09 -18.19 -8.46
C VAL A 47 -11.15 -19.06 -7.83
N HIS A 48 -12.27 -19.22 -8.54
CA HIS A 48 -13.37 -20.08 -8.13
C HIS A 48 -12.88 -21.44 -7.60
N ASN A 49 -13.43 -21.89 -6.47
CA ASN A 49 -13.15 -23.16 -5.77
C ASN A 49 -11.78 -23.28 -5.07
N ARG A 50 -11.24 -22.20 -4.53
CA ARG A 50 -10.01 -22.25 -3.70
C ARG A 50 -10.23 -22.00 -2.22
N CYS A 51 -11.47 -21.95 -1.76
CA CYS A 51 -11.77 -22.07 -0.34
C CYS A 51 -11.37 -23.47 0.14
N PRO A 52 -10.46 -23.63 1.10
CA PRO A 52 -10.13 -24.94 1.66
C PRO A 52 -11.32 -25.58 2.37
N VAL A 53 -12.15 -24.77 3.00
CA VAL A 53 -13.39 -25.14 3.67
C VAL A 53 -14.45 -24.11 3.32
N ASP A 54 -15.62 -24.56 2.90
CA ASP A 54 -16.78 -23.70 2.59
C ASP A 54 -18.07 -24.47 2.88
N ASN A 55 -18.60 -24.31 4.06
CA ASN A 55 -19.85 -24.91 4.50
C ASN A 55 -20.59 -23.96 5.48
N ASN A 56 -21.75 -24.37 6.01
CA ASN A 56 -22.54 -23.53 6.90
C ASN A 56 -21.93 -23.32 8.32
N GLU A 57 -20.90 -24.07 8.67
CA GLU A 57 -20.26 -24.03 9.98
C GLU A 57 -18.88 -23.36 9.93
N GLU A 58 -18.17 -23.48 8.79
CA GLU A 58 -16.82 -22.96 8.63
C GLU A 58 -16.56 -22.51 7.20
N VAL A 59 -15.92 -21.33 7.05
CA VAL A 59 -15.40 -20.83 5.77
C VAL A 59 -13.95 -20.38 5.97
N GLN A 60 -13.07 -20.73 5.05
CA GLN A 60 -11.65 -20.36 5.09
C GLN A 60 -11.23 -19.63 3.83
N ASP A 61 -10.61 -18.45 3.97
CA ASP A 61 -9.95 -17.74 2.89
C ASP A 61 -8.43 -17.92 2.92
N ILE A 62 -7.80 -17.94 1.75
CA ILE A 62 -6.35 -18.05 1.61
C ILE A 62 -5.75 -16.69 1.30
N MET A 63 -4.87 -16.19 2.17
CA MET A 63 -3.96 -15.10 1.85
C MET A 63 -2.72 -15.66 1.15
N ARG A 64 -2.60 -15.41 -0.14
CA ARG A 64 -1.44 -15.84 -0.94
C ARG A 64 -0.52 -14.67 -1.24
N ILE A 65 0.78 -14.85 -0.97
CA ILE A 65 1.85 -13.93 -1.36
C ILE A 65 2.97 -14.74 -2.01
N THR A 66 3.36 -14.38 -3.23
CA THR A 66 4.45 -15.03 -3.94
C THR A 66 5.64 -14.11 -4.09
N ARG A 67 6.85 -14.67 -4.03
CA ARG A 67 8.11 -13.94 -4.21
C ARG A 67 8.14 -13.17 -5.52
N LYS A 68 7.79 -13.83 -6.63
CA LYS A 68 7.87 -13.25 -7.97
C LYS A 68 7.05 -11.96 -8.13
N THR A 69 5.81 -11.97 -7.62
CA THR A 69 4.92 -10.79 -7.70
C THR A 69 5.39 -9.70 -6.74
N THR A 70 5.77 -10.09 -5.52
CA THR A 70 6.21 -9.17 -4.48
C THR A 70 7.51 -8.45 -4.85
N GLU A 71 8.49 -9.15 -5.42
CA GLU A 71 9.74 -8.53 -5.91
C GLU A 71 9.47 -7.46 -6.97
N LYS A 72 8.61 -7.76 -7.94
CA LYS A 72 8.22 -6.78 -8.97
C LYS A 72 7.56 -5.54 -8.37
N LEU A 73 6.68 -5.76 -7.41
CA LEU A 73 5.95 -4.68 -6.74
C LEU A 73 6.90 -3.79 -5.94
N HIS A 74 7.80 -4.38 -5.16
CA HIS A 74 8.78 -3.63 -4.35
C HIS A 74 9.79 -2.89 -5.23
N ASP A 75 10.31 -3.53 -6.28
CA ASP A 75 11.19 -2.86 -7.24
C ASP A 75 10.51 -1.65 -7.89
N PHE A 76 9.24 -1.79 -8.22
CA PHE A 76 8.46 -0.68 -8.76
C PHE A 76 8.30 0.45 -7.73
N ALA A 77 8.03 0.12 -6.46
CA ALA A 77 7.92 1.10 -5.40
C ALA A 77 9.22 1.90 -5.22
N PHE A 78 10.36 1.24 -5.15
CA PHE A 78 11.66 1.89 -5.02
C PHE A 78 12.02 2.75 -6.25
N LYS A 79 11.77 2.24 -7.46
CA LYS A 79 11.99 3.01 -8.69
C LYS A 79 11.11 4.26 -8.74
N LEU A 80 9.84 4.14 -8.33
CA LEU A 80 8.92 5.27 -8.25
C LEU A 80 9.39 6.29 -7.21
N ALA A 81 9.80 5.86 -6.02
CA ALA A 81 10.33 6.75 -4.98
C ALA A 81 11.59 7.48 -5.47
N ARG A 82 12.51 6.80 -6.17
CA ARG A 82 13.69 7.41 -6.79
C ARG A 82 13.30 8.48 -7.81
N GLN A 83 12.32 8.20 -8.67
CA GLN A 83 11.81 9.18 -9.64
C GLN A 83 11.13 10.36 -8.93
N ARG A 84 10.43 10.13 -7.83
CA ARG A 84 9.80 11.19 -7.04
C ARG A 84 10.85 12.04 -6.33
N LYS A 85 11.89 11.42 -5.77
CA LYS A 85 13.04 12.11 -5.15
C LYS A 85 13.73 13.06 -6.12
N SER A 86 13.95 12.64 -7.38
CA SER A 86 14.54 13.53 -8.40
C SER A 86 13.66 14.73 -8.76
N LYS A 87 12.38 14.71 -8.38
CA LYS A 87 11.41 15.81 -8.52
C LYS A 87 11.21 16.60 -7.22
N GLY A 88 12.09 16.45 -6.24
CA GLY A 88 12.04 17.16 -4.96
C GLY A 88 11.01 16.62 -3.96
N LYS A 89 10.52 15.37 -4.12
CA LYS A 89 9.69 14.70 -3.12
C LYS A 89 10.56 13.99 -2.08
N LEU A 90 9.94 13.44 -1.02
CA LEU A 90 10.65 12.79 0.08
C LEU A 90 11.58 11.66 -0.39
N GLY A 91 11.17 10.87 -1.37
CA GLY A 91 11.95 9.73 -1.85
C GLY A 91 12.04 8.62 -0.81
N LYS A 92 10.94 8.33 -0.13
CA LYS A 92 10.83 7.32 0.91
C LYS A 92 9.83 6.24 0.50
N VAL A 93 10.13 4.97 0.83
CA VAL A 93 9.20 3.84 0.65
C VAL A 93 8.80 3.27 2.00
N THR A 94 7.51 3.21 2.28
CA THR A 94 6.95 2.57 3.46
C THR A 94 6.31 1.24 3.09
N CYS A 95 6.85 0.13 3.60
CA CYS A 95 6.23 -1.19 3.51
C CYS A 95 5.13 -1.30 4.55
N VAL A 96 3.89 -1.42 4.09
CA VAL A 96 2.73 -1.55 4.98
C VAL A 96 2.30 -3.01 5.03
N ASP A 97 2.38 -3.62 6.20
CA ASP A 97 2.15 -5.05 6.39
C ASP A 97 1.51 -5.40 7.74
N LYS A 98 1.31 -6.67 8.01
CA LYS A 98 0.93 -7.24 9.30
C LYS A 98 1.81 -8.45 9.64
N ALA A 99 3.12 -8.28 9.51
CA ALA A 99 4.13 -9.33 9.64
C ALA A 99 4.19 -9.96 11.04
N ASN A 100 3.69 -9.27 12.06
CA ASN A 100 3.59 -9.80 13.42
C ASN A 100 2.45 -10.81 13.61
N VAL A 101 1.52 -10.92 12.65
CA VAL A 101 0.37 -11.82 12.73
C VAL A 101 0.41 -12.87 11.62
N PHE A 102 0.63 -12.46 10.36
CA PHE A 102 0.52 -13.34 9.21
C PHE A 102 1.90 -13.74 8.67
N ARG A 103 2.13 -15.05 8.48
CA ARG A 103 3.36 -15.57 7.89
C ARG A 103 3.56 -15.10 6.45
N SER A 104 2.50 -14.96 5.68
CA SER A 104 2.52 -14.40 4.33
C SER A 104 3.01 -12.94 4.32
N GLN A 105 2.57 -12.15 5.29
CA GLN A 105 3.02 -10.76 5.46
C GLN A 105 4.47 -10.68 5.96
N ALA A 106 4.91 -11.63 6.78
CA ALA A 106 6.32 -11.73 7.15
C ALA A 106 7.22 -12.01 5.93
N LEU A 107 6.76 -12.85 4.97
CA LEU A 107 7.42 -13.03 3.70
C LEU A 107 7.43 -11.75 2.85
N PHE A 108 6.33 -11.02 2.79
CA PHE A 108 6.21 -9.75 2.08
C PHE A 108 7.25 -8.74 2.60
N ARG A 109 7.35 -8.56 3.92
CA ARG A 109 8.36 -7.71 4.58
C ARG A 109 9.78 -8.19 4.30
N LYS A 110 10.04 -9.49 4.44
CA LYS A 110 11.37 -10.06 4.17
C LYS A 110 11.84 -9.75 2.75
N ILE A 111 10.97 -9.91 1.76
CA ILE A 111 11.29 -9.60 0.36
C ILE A 111 11.55 -8.09 0.21
N PHE A 112 10.80 -7.24 0.90
CA PHE A 112 11.06 -5.80 0.91
C PHE A 112 12.47 -5.48 1.41
N ASP A 113 12.89 -6.09 2.52
CA ASP A 113 14.22 -5.91 3.07
C ASP A 113 15.34 -6.43 2.14
N GLU A 114 15.10 -7.52 1.44
CA GLU A 114 16.03 -8.01 0.42
C GLU A 114 16.13 -7.04 -0.76
N ARG A 115 15.00 -6.46 -1.21
CA ARG A 115 14.98 -5.56 -2.37
C ARG A 115 15.57 -4.17 -2.08
N LYS A 116 15.39 -3.63 -0.86
CA LYS A 116 15.95 -2.32 -0.46
C LYS A 116 17.46 -2.24 -0.63
N GLU A 117 18.18 -3.37 -0.50
CA GLU A 117 19.63 -3.39 -0.67
C GLU A 117 20.09 -2.94 -2.07
N ASN A 118 19.23 -3.03 -3.08
CA ASN A 118 19.48 -2.54 -4.43
C ASN A 118 19.18 -1.03 -4.60
N PHE A 119 18.64 -0.37 -3.56
CA PHE A 119 18.15 0.99 -3.59
C PHE A 119 18.61 1.80 -2.37
N LYS A 120 19.89 1.71 -2.04
CA LYS A 120 20.50 2.34 -0.85
C LYS A 120 20.40 3.87 -0.81
N ASP A 121 20.08 4.49 -1.94
CA ASP A 121 19.82 5.93 -2.09
C ASP A 121 18.38 6.32 -1.68
N ILE A 122 17.51 5.36 -1.41
CA ILE A 122 16.11 5.56 -1.04
C ILE A 122 15.88 5.18 0.42
N GLU A 123 15.30 6.12 1.17
CA GLU A 123 14.87 5.84 2.54
C GLU A 123 13.73 4.82 2.57
N SER A 124 13.76 3.92 3.54
CA SER A 124 12.73 2.89 3.66
C SER A 124 12.39 2.57 5.11
N GLU A 125 11.14 2.26 5.36
CA GLU A 125 10.62 1.90 6.68
C GLU A 125 9.52 0.85 6.60
N HIS A 126 9.16 0.27 7.74
CA HIS A 126 8.01 -0.62 7.91
C HIS A 126 6.96 0.04 8.78
N CYS A 127 5.69 -0.21 8.46
CA CYS A 127 4.57 0.18 9.31
C CYS A 127 3.50 -0.92 9.30
N TYR A 128 2.96 -1.25 10.46
CA TYR A 128 1.80 -2.14 10.51
C TYR A 128 0.57 -1.42 9.97
N VAL A 129 -0.29 -2.15 9.29
CA VAL A 129 -1.46 -1.60 8.59
C VAL A 129 -2.42 -0.83 9.51
N ASP A 130 -2.63 -1.31 10.71
CA ASP A 130 -3.44 -0.64 11.74
C ASP A 130 -2.81 0.69 12.21
N ALA A 131 -1.51 0.71 12.45
CA ALA A 131 -0.78 1.94 12.74
C ALA A 131 -0.79 2.91 11.55
N MET A 132 -0.64 2.38 10.33
CA MET A 132 -0.68 3.20 9.12
C MET A 132 -2.05 3.86 8.93
N ALA A 133 -3.14 3.17 9.20
CA ALA A 133 -4.49 3.76 9.13
C ALA A 133 -4.61 5.00 10.04
N LEU A 134 -4.04 4.95 11.25
CA LEU A 134 -4.00 6.08 12.17
C LEU A 134 -3.04 7.18 11.69
N ASN A 135 -1.86 6.80 11.19
CA ASN A 135 -0.85 7.76 10.74
C ASN A 135 -1.32 8.56 9.51
N LEU A 136 -2.08 7.94 8.62
CA LEU A 136 -2.68 8.63 7.47
C LEU A 136 -3.66 9.73 7.89
N ILE A 137 -4.26 9.64 9.08
CA ILE A 137 -5.10 10.69 9.64
C ILE A 137 -4.26 11.76 10.35
N ARG A 138 -3.20 11.35 11.07
CA ARG A 138 -2.40 12.23 11.94
C ARG A 138 -1.36 13.05 11.17
N ASN A 139 -0.58 12.38 10.31
CA ASN A 139 0.62 12.94 9.67
C ASN A 139 0.87 12.38 8.25
N PRO A 140 -0.13 12.42 7.36
CA PRO A 140 -0.02 11.84 6.00
C PRO A 140 1.09 12.48 5.15
N TRP A 141 1.49 13.70 5.45
CA TRP A 141 2.57 14.43 4.75
C TRP A 141 3.97 13.87 4.99
N GLU A 142 4.13 12.92 5.92
CA GLU A 142 5.40 12.23 6.20
C GLU A 142 5.64 11.01 5.30
N TYR A 143 4.67 10.67 4.46
CA TYR A 143 4.72 9.52 3.55
C TYR A 143 4.87 9.96 2.09
N ASP A 144 5.54 9.12 1.29
CA ASP A 144 5.76 9.37 -0.14
C ASP A 144 5.24 8.22 -0.99
N VAL A 145 5.88 7.05 -0.94
CA VAL A 145 5.40 5.83 -1.61
C VAL A 145 5.11 4.77 -0.55
N MET A 146 3.89 4.32 -0.50
CA MET A 146 3.49 3.20 0.37
C MET A 146 3.20 1.98 -0.49
N VAL A 147 3.73 0.82 -0.10
CA VAL A 147 3.53 -0.44 -0.80
C VAL A 147 2.91 -1.47 0.13
N MET A 148 1.88 -2.17 -0.35
CA MET A 148 1.11 -3.11 0.47
C MET A 148 0.40 -4.17 -0.37
N GLU A 149 -0.05 -5.23 0.30
CA GLU A 149 -0.83 -6.28 -0.33
C GLU A 149 -2.23 -5.79 -0.73
N ASN A 150 -2.96 -6.63 -1.42
CA ASN A 150 -4.18 -6.30 -2.13
C ASN A 150 -5.28 -5.71 -1.22
N MET A 151 -5.68 -6.41 -0.15
CA MET A 151 -6.76 -5.95 0.72
C MET A 151 -6.38 -4.70 1.52
N PHE A 152 -5.15 -4.63 2.03
CA PHE A 152 -4.69 -3.45 2.76
C PHE A 152 -4.65 -2.23 1.86
N GLY A 153 -4.20 -2.40 0.60
CA GLY A 153 -4.20 -1.35 -0.40
C GLY A 153 -5.60 -0.91 -0.80
N ASP A 154 -6.55 -1.82 -0.82
CA ASP A 154 -7.95 -1.47 -1.08
C ASP A 154 -8.52 -0.61 0.04
N ILE A 155 -8.43 -1.06 1.28
CA ILE A 155 -8.97 -0.37 2.45
C ILE A 155 -8.35 1.03 2.61
N LEU A 156 -7.01 1.11 2.65
CA LEU A 156 -6.32 2.37 2.92
C LEU A 156 -6.50 3.38 1.78
N SER A 157 -6.49 2.94 0.52
CA SER A 157 -6.64 3.87 -0.60
C SER A 157 -8.04 4.48 -0.67
N VAL A 158 -9.09 3.72 -0.39
CA VAL A 158 -10.47 4.23 -0.37
C VAL A 158 -10.69 5.17 0.81
N SER A 159 -10.29 4.75 2.01
CA SER A 159 -10.41 5.59 3.22
C SER A 159 -9.74 6.94 3.02
N TYR A 160 -8.59 6.97 2.35
CA TYR A 160 -7.81 8.19 2.20
C TYR A 160 -8.32 9.09 1.06
N THR A 161 -8.82 8.54 -0.03
CA THR A 161 -9.44 9.35 -1.10
C THR A 161 -10.66 10.12 -0.59
N HIS A 162 -11.44 9.54 0.31
CA HIS A 162 -12.56 10.23 0.95
C HIS A 162 -12.15 11.36 1.91
N LEU A 163 -10.93 11.31 2.46
CA LEU A 163 -10.40 12.38 3.32
C LEU A 163 -9.85 13.56 2.52
N THR A 164 -9.42 13.34 1.29
CA THR A 164 -8.70 14.34 0.47
C THR A 164 -9.50 14.89 -0.70
N LEU A 165 -10.54 14.19 -1.16
CA LEU A 165 -11.41 14.67 -2.23
C LEU A 165 -12.74 15.19 -1.66
N PRO A 166 -13.30 16.31 -2.23
CA PRO A 166 -14.65 16.70 -1.91
C PRO A 166 -15.60 15.61 -2.42
N THR A 167 -16.25 14.90 -1.51
CA THR A 167 -17.41 14.10 -1.88
C THR A 167 -18.48 15.06 -2.36
N LYS A 168 -18.86 15.00 -3.63
CA LYS A 168 -20.11 15.63 -4.07
C LYS A 168 -21.23 15.01 -3.24
N ALA A 169 -21.86 15.83 -2.43
CA ALA A 169 -23.15 15.52 -1.85
C ALA A 169 -24.20 15.43 -2.95
#